data_b0d47ebfe99bb9418e2c46afac265365
#
_entry.id   b0d47ebfe99bb9418e2c46afac265365
#
_cell.length_a   1.000
_cell.length_b   1.000
_cell.length_c   1.000
_cell.angle_alpha   90.00
_cell.angle_beta   90.00
_cell.angle_gamma   90.00
#
_symmetry.space_group_name_H-M   'P 1'
#
loop_
_entity.id
_entity.type
_entity.pdbx_description
1 polymer ?
#
loop_
_entity_poly.entity_id
_entity_poly.type
_entity_poly.pdbx_seq_one_letter_code
_entity_poly.pdbx_strand_id
1 'polypeptide(L)'
;MIIKSPVDEVKKRENSFRIISSILNQNGRNALYDLTGLAGGFKLSQEDLDLLETYAGPAIFEGELQSLGKDHLGGEKIIAFNRTTSGILATILALVSSGDEVIHYLPKFPSHPSIPRSTALVGASYREFDNLDEFEIKDNTSLVIITGSTMDHDIIKEDEFLKIIELSKSRNIPVFVDDASGARLRTVLYNQPKAMDMGADLVITSTDKLMDGPRAGLMAGKGEIVDLIKSKAHQFGLEAQSATIVGIIRAIESFSGERMIDAFRKKHLVYEAVKKGIDSIKETPTGIMLSADDLIDELKQKGVETEFSSADVACVFAALLLRNYHIVTIPAVGMPGASPTIRIDLAAKDAERIDKEYIVKAFIETFSHLNEIVNYKDACELILYEYDA
;
A
#
# COMPACT_ATOMS: atom_id res chain seq x y z
N MET A 1 -14.81 -12.69 17.71
CA MET A 1 -13.64 -11.87 17.33
C MET A 1 -12.38 -12.51 17.88
N ILE A 2 -11.41 -12.81 17.03
CA ILE A 2 -10.11 -13.43 17.38
C ILE A 2 -9.05 -12.34 17.59
N ILE A 3 -8.95 -11.41 16.66
CA ILE A 3 -8.05 -10.26 16.74
C ILE A 3 -8.80 -9.11 17.41
N LYS A 4 -8.44 -8.79 18.66
CA LYS A 4 -9.19 -7.86 19.52
C LYS A 4 -8.51 -6.49 19.66
N SER A 5 -7.23 -6.40 19.30
CA SER A 5 -6.41 -5.21 19.53
C SER A 5 -5.28 -5.09 18.51
N PRO A 6 -4.69 -3.89 18.35
CA PRO A 6 -3.46 -3.73 17.58
C PRO A 6 -2.30 -4.62 18.06
N VAL A 7 -2.29 -5.01 19.34
CA VAL A 7 -1.28 -5.95 19.89
C VAL A 7 -1.49 -7.35 19.30
N ASP A 8 -2.73 -7.79 19.14
CA ASP A 8 -3.03 -9.10 18.54
C ASP A 8 -2.64 -9.10 17.04
N GLU A 9 -2.85 -7.98 16.33
CA GLU A 9 -2.36 -7.83 14.95
C GLU A 9 -0.83 -7.94 14.87
N VAL A 10 -0.10 -7.36 15.83
CA VAL A 10 1.37 -7.50 15.90
C VAL A 10 1.76 -8.95 16.15
N LYS A 11 1.14 -9.64 17.11
CA LYS A 11 1.43 -11.06 17.41
C LYS A 11 1.18 -11.97 16.20
N LYS A 12 0.03 -11.79 15.51
CA LYS A 12 -0.28 -12.50 14.26
C LYS A 12 0.83 -12.30 13.22
N ARG A 13 1.25 -11.05 13.01
CA ARG A 13 2.31 -10.72 12.07
C ARG A 13 3.65 -11.35 12.46
N GLU A 14 4.02 -11.32 13.74
CA GLU A 14 5.24 -11.97 14.23
C GLU A 14 5.22 -13.47 14.00
N ASN A 15 4.07 -14.11 14.21
CA ASN A 15 3.89 -15.51 13.90
C ASN A 15 4.08 -15.81 12.40
N SER A 16 3.47 -15.01 11.52
CA SER A 16 3.69 -15.11 10.07
C SER A 16 5.17 -14.98 9.70
N PHE A 17 5.92 -14.11 10.38
CA PHE A 17 7.36 -13.98 10.15
C PHE A 17 8.17 -15.19 10.62
N ARG A 18 7.76 -15.86 11.71
CA ARG A 18 8.38 -17.13 12.13
C ARG A 18 8.15 -18.22 11.07
N ILE A 19 6.93 -18.32 10.54
CA ILE A 19 6.60 -19.25 9.44
C ILE A 19 7.48 -18.96 8.22
N ILE A 20 7.54 -17.72 7.77
CA ILE A 20 8.38 -17.29 6.64
C ILE A 20 9.86 -17.66 6.92
N SER A 21 10.35 -17.34 8.09
CA SER A 21 11.75 -17.65 8.47
C SER A 21 12.04 -19.15 8.40
N SER A 22 11.09 -19.98 8.87
CA SER A 22 11.24 -21.43 8.79
C SER A 22 11.25 -21.93 7.34
N ILE A 23 10.32 -21.45 6.50
CA ILE A 23 10.30 -21.79 5.06
C ILE A 23 11.64 -21.44 4.41
N LEU A 24 12.17 -20.24 4.68
CA LEU A 24 13.44 -19.79 4.11
C LEU A 24 14.62 -20.66 4.59
N ASN A 25 14.66 -21.03 5.87
CA ASN A 25 15.74 -21.82 6.44
C ASN A 25 15.72 -23.28 5.95
N GLN A 26 14.53 -23.85 5.77
CA GLN A 26 14.39 -25.26 5.37
C GLN A 26 14.45 -25.44 3.84
N ASN A 27 13.87 -24.53 3.08
CA ASN A 27 13.61 -24.71 1.65
C ASN A 27 14.24 -23.62 0.77
N GLY A 28 14.85 -22.60 1.37
CA GLY A 28 15.45 -21.46 0.66
C GLY A 28 14.44 -20.44 0.16
N ARG A 29 14.94 -19.30 -0.35
CA ARG A 29 14.12 -18.15 -0.80
C ARG A 29 13.12 -18.51 -1.91
N ASN A 30 13.49 -19.44 -2.78
CA ASN A 30 12.65 -19.80 -3.94
C ASN A 30 11.42 -20.62 -3.58
N ALA A 31 11.31 -21.14 -2.36
CA ALA A 31 10.13 -21.82 -1.88
C ALA A 31 9.02 -20.86 -1.40
N LEU A 32 9.32 -19.57 -1.24
CA LEU A 32 8.38 -18.55 -0.80
C LEU A 32 7.92 -17.72 -1.99
N TYR A 33 6.61 -17.47 -2.08
CA TYR A 33 5.97 -16.65 -3.11
C TYR A 33 5.36 -15.40 -2.47
N ASP A 34 6.08 -14.28 -2.53
CA ASP A 34 5.54 -12.99 -2.09
C ASP A 34 4.71 -12.38 -3.22
N LEU A 35 3.39 -12.48 -3.08
CA LEU A 35 2.42 -11.96 -4.05
C LEU A 35 1.68 -10.73 -3.55
N THR A 36 2.26 -10.02 -2.57
CA THR A 36 1.69 -8.79 -2.00
C THR A 36 1.72 -7.59 -2.95
N GLY A 37 2.56 -7.61 -3.98
CA GLY A 37 2.89 -6.44 -4.81
C GLY A 37 3.76 -5.42 -4.08
N LEU A 38 4.28 -5.77 -2.90
CA LEU A 38 5.20 -4.94 -2.12
C LEU A 38 6.63 -5.46 -2.27
N ALA A 39 7.58 -4.55 -2.19
CA ALA A 39 8.99 -4.86 -2.10
C ALA A 39 9.56 -4.37 -0.76
N GLY A 40 10.83 -4.58 -0.54
CA GLY A 40 11.57 -4.10 0.63
C GLY A 40 13.06 -4.07 0.26
N GLY A 41 13.33 -4.03 -1.05
CA GLY A 41 14.66 -4.25 -1.59
C GLY A 41 15.55 -3.00 -1.56
N PHE A 42 16.83 -3.27 -1.43
CA PHE A 42 17.90 -2.29 -1.58
C PHE A 42 18.86 -2.82 -2.64
N LYS A 43 18.81 -2.27 -3.86
CA LYS A 43 19.70 -2.63 -4.97
C LYS A 43 20.95 -1.76 -4.92
N LEU A 44 21.73 -1.88 -3.83
CA LEU A 44 22.95 -1.08 -3.64
C LEU A 44 24.15 -1.76 -4.29
N SER A 45 24.98 -0.97 -4.97
CA SER A 45 26.30 -1.37 -5.44
C SER A 45 27.34 -1.27 -4.33
N GLN A 46 28.56 -1.82 -4.55
CA GLN A 46 29.67 -1.62 -3.61
C GLN A 46 30.07 -0.16 -3.52
N GLU A 47 30.03 0.58 -4.65
CA GLU A 47 30.30 2.02 -4.68
C GLU A 47 29.29 2.81 -3.82
N ASP A 48 28.00 2.46 -3.90
CA ASP A 48 26.96 3.06 -3.03
C ASP A 48 27.29 2.80 -1.55
N LEU A 49 27.72 1.59 -1.19
CA LEU A 49 28.05 1.22 0.19
C LEU A 49 29.27 1.99 0.70
N ASP A 50 30.30 2.15 -0.13
CA ASP A 50 31.52 2.89 0.23
C ASP A 50 31.21 4.39 0.47
N LEU A 51 30.33 4.98 -0.34
CA LEU A 51 29.88 6.36 -0.16
C LEU A 51 28.99 6.52 1.11
N LEU A 52 28.22 5.50 1.48
CA LEU A 52 27.36 5.51 2.66
C LEU A 52 28.14 5.41 3.99
N GLU A 53 29.42 5.08 3.97
CA GLU A 53 30.28 5.12 5.17
C GLU A 53 30.49 6.55 5.70
N THR A 54 30.15 7.58 4.92
CA THR A 54 30.30 8.99 5.34
C THR A 54 28.99 9.55 5.91
N TYR A 55 29.10 10.44 6.89
CA TYR A 55 27.94 11.21 7.37
C TYR A 55 27.36 12.15 6.31
N ALA A 56 28.15 12.50 5.29
CA ALA A 56 27.76 13.36 4.19
C ALA A 56 26.88 12.70 3.11
N GLY A 57 26.51 11.41 3.29
CA GLY A 57 25.68 10.66 2.35
C GLY A 57 24.46 11.40 1.81
N PRO A 58 23.63 12.10 2.62
CA PRO A 58 22.51 12.88 2.11
C PRO A 58 22.90 13.93 1.07
N ALA A 59 24.04 14.59 1.26
CA ALA A 59 24.54 15.61 0.30
C ALA A 59 25.08 14.98 -0.99
N ILE A 60 25.66 13.80 -0.91
CA ILE A 60 26.22 13.08 -2.06
C ILE A 60 25.12 12.68 -3.04
N PHE A 61 24.00 12.16 -2.51
CA PHE A 61 22.91 11.62 -3.32
C PHE A 61 21.79 12.62 -3.62
N GLU A 62 21.86 13.84 -3.10
CA GLU A 62 20.80 14.85 -3.28
C GLU A 62 20.56 15.18 -4.76
N GLY A 63 21.61 15.34 -5.55
CA GLY A 63 21.51 15.66 -6.98
C GLY A 63 20.75 14.60 -7.77
N GLU A 64 21.07 13.34 -7.56
CA GLU A 64 20.42 12.21 -8.22
C GLU A 64 18.94 12.09 -7.74
N LEU A 65 18.70 12.22 -6.43
CA LEU A 65 17.34 12.21 -5.88
C LEU A 65 16.45 13.27 -6.49
N GLN A 66 16.97 14.51 -6.60
CA GLN A 66 16.23 15.63 -7.20
C GLN A 66 15.94 15.37 -8.68
N SER A 67 16.93 14.93 -9.46
CA SER A 67 16.76 14.68 -10.90
C SER A 67 15.74 13.55 -11.15
N LEU A 68 16.02 12.37 -10.64
CA LEU A 68 15.20 11.19 -10.89
C LEU A 68 13.80 11.29 -10.25
N GLY A 69 13.71 11.91 -9.08
CA GLY A 69 12.42 12.14 -8.42
C GLY A 69 11.51 13.07 -9.20
N LYS A 70 12.07 14.15 -9.79
CA LYS A 70 11.32 15.06 -10.68
C LYS A 70 10.90 14.36 -11.97
N ASP A 71 11.78 13.56 -12.55
CA ASP A 71 11.44 12.77 -13.73
C ASP A 71 10.34 11.76 -13.45
N HIS A 72 10.29 11.20 -12.23
CA HIS A 72 9.29 10.21 -11.85
C HIS A 72 7.93 10.84 -11.47
N LEU A 73 7.91 11.90 -10.67
CA LEU A 73 6.69 12.49 -10.08
C LEU A 73 6.30 13.85 -10.64
N GLY A 74 7.22 14.57 -11.26
CA GLY A 74 7.11 16.01 -11.57
C GLY A 74 7.49 16.88 -10.36
N GLY A 75 7.05 18.14 -10.35
CA GLY A 75 7.25 19.07 -9.24
C GLY A 75 8.60 19.80 -9.28
N GLU A 76 8.77 20.74 -8.37
CA GLU A 76 9.94 21.62 -8.30
C GLU A 76 11.02 21.08 -7.37
N LYS A 77 10.61 20.37 -6.31
CA LYS A 77 11.49 19.85 -5.27
C LYS A 77 11.07 18.47 -4.79
N ILE A 78 12.05 17.64 -4.45
CA ILE A 78 11.87 16.26 -4.00
C ILE A 78 12.36 16.13 -2.56
N ILE A 79 11.66 15.32 -1.77
CA ILE A 79 12.10 14.86 -0.45
C ILE A 79 11.77 13.39 -0.26
N ALA A 80 12.67 12.64 0.39
CA ALA A 80 12.47 11.24 0.75
C ALA A 80 12.15 11.11 2.25
N PHE A 81 11.28 10.17 2.57
CA PHE A 81 10.82 9.86 3.93
C PHE A 81 11.07 8.40 4.28
N ASN A 82 11.26 8.11 5.55
CA ASN A 82 11.38 6.74 6.06
C ASN A 82 10.17 5.86 5.66
N ARG A 83 8.99 6.47 5.49
CA ARG A 83 7.74 5.83 5.05
C ARG A 83 6.82 6.87 4.39
N THR A 84 5.91 6.42 3.53
CA THR A 84 4.81 7.27 3.03
C THR A 84 4.02 7.90 4.18
N THR A 85 3.72 7.11 5.23
CA THR A 85 3.05 7.60 6.44
C THR A 85 3.82 8.74 7.15
N SER A 86 5.16 8.69 7.14
CA SER A 86 6.00 9.77 7.70
C SER A 86 5.86 11.06 6.89
N GLY A 87 5.79 10.95 5.57
CA GLY A 87 5.57 12.11 4.69
C GLY A 87 4.17 12.71 4.87
N ILE A 88 3.13 11.89 5.01
CA ILE A 88 1.76 12.34 5.32
C ILE A 88 1.74 13.10 6.66
N LEU A 89 2.35 12.53 7.70
CA LEU A 89 2.45 13.19 9.01
C LEU A 89 3.20 14.52 8.92
N ALA A 90 4.36 14.56 8.25
CA ALA A 90 5.14 15.78 8.07
C ALA A 90 4.36 16.87 7.34
N THR A 91 3.57 16.50 6.32
CA THR A 91 2.70 17.42 5.57
C THR A 91 1.62 18.01 6.48
N ILE A 92 0.93 17.19 7.24
CA ILE A 92 -0.11 17.65 8.18
C ILE A 92 0.49 18.52 9.27
N LEU A 93 1.64 18.14 9.86
CA LEU A 93 2.35 18.97 10.84
C LEU A 93 2.81 20.34 10.28
N ALA A 94 3.05 20.43 8.97
CA ALA A 94 3.53 21.66 8.33
C ALA A 94 2.40 22.60 7.89
N LEU A 95 1.26 22.05 7.46
CA LEU A 95 0.20 22.80 6.77
C LEU A 95 -1.11 22.92 7.55
N VAL A 96 -1.28 22.15 8.62
CA VAL A 96 -2.55 22.08 9.36
C VAL A 96 -2.35 22.49 10.82
N SER A 97 -3.24 23.32 11.32
CA SER A 97 -3.27 23.81 12.71
C SER A 97 -4.45 23.21 13.49
N SER A 98 -4.40 23.32 14.82
CA SER A 98 -5.52 22.91 15.67
C SER A 98 -6.77 23.75 15.35
N GLY A 99 -7.90 23.08 15.16
CA GLY A 99 -9.18 23.70 14.79
C GLY A 99 -9.42 23.79 13.27
N ASP A 100 -8.41 23.51 12.44
CA ASP A 100 -8.57 23.40 11.00
C ASP A 100 -9.36 22.13 10.62
N GLU A 101 -9.71 22.04 9.33
CA GLU A 101 -10.28 20.87 8.73
C GLU A 101 -9.38 20.34 7.60
N VAL A 102 -9.17 19.02 7.59
CA VAL A 102 -8.60 18.27 6.46
C VAL A 102 -9.73 17.52 5.79
N ILE A 103 -9.92 17.73 4.50
CA ILE A 103 -10.87 16.96 3.69
C ILE A 103 -10.12 16.03 2.75
N HIS A 104 -10.67 14.85 2.55
CA HIS A 104 -10.05 13.80 1.79
C HIS A 104 -11.04 13.21 0.77
N TYR A 105 -10.65 13.19 -0.50
CA TYR A 105 -11.38 12.49 -1.54
C TYR A 105 -10.65 11.21 -1.96
N LEU A 106 -11.38 10.12 -2.09
CA LEU A 106 -10.84 8.82 -2.47
C LEU A 106 -11.83 8.05 -3.35
N PRO A 107 -11.35 7.14 -4.21
CA PRO A 107 -12.23 6.40 -5.13
C PRO A 107 -13.25 5.52 -4.42
N LYS A 108 -12.93 5.07 -3.20
CA LYS A 108 -13.76 4.17 -2.39
C LYS A 108 -13.29 4.12 -0.95
N PHE A 109 -14.22 4.11 0.00
CA PHE A 109 -13.94 3.89 1.42
C PHE A 109 -13.42 2.47 1.72
N PRO A 110 -12.66 2.30 2.81
CA PRO A 110 -12.16 3.31 3.74
C PRO A 110 -10.84 3.93 3.27
N SER A 111 -10.51 5.10 3.82
CA SER A 111 -9.20 5.74 3.65
C SER A 111 -8.08 4.98 4.37
N HIS A 112 -6.84 5.21 3.95
CA HIS A 112 -5.69 4.72 4.71
C HIS A 112 -5.62 5.42 6.09
N PRO A 113 -5.51 4.67 7.20
CA PRO A 113 -5.64 5.21 8.56
C PRO A 113 -4.57 6.23 8.96
N SER A 114 -3.48 6.38 8.20
CA SER A 114 -2.46 7.40 8.46
C SER A 114 -2.99 8.82 8.35
N ILE A 115 -3.93 9.10 7.45
CA ILE A 115 -4.47 10.44 7.23
C ILE A 115 -5.31 10.89 8.41
N PRO A 116 -6.42 10.20 8.79
CA PRO A 116 -7.22 10.60 9.94
C PRO A 116 -6.43 10.59 11.26
N ARG A 117 -5.50 9.64 11.45
CA ARG A 117 -4.66 9.60 12.66
C ARG A 117 -3.73 10.81 12.75
N SER A 118 -3.08 11.19 11.64
CA SER A 118 -2.20 12.37 11.63
C SER A 118 -2.98 13.67 11.81
N THR A 119 -4.18 13.77 11.23
CA THR A 119 -5.08 14.92 11.42
C THR A 119 -5.52 15.06 12.87
N ALA A 120 -5.89 13.96 13.51
CA ALA A 120 -6.27 13.96 14.93
C ALA A 120 -5.11 14.38 15.86
N LEU A 121 -3.85 14.03 15.53
CA LEU A 121 -2.68 14.40 16.32
C LEU A 121 -2.46 15.91 16.41
N VAL A 122 -2.82 16.68 15.39
CA VAL A 122 -2.70 18.14 15.40
C VAL A 122 -3.95 18.84 15.95
N GLY A 123 -4.99 18.09 16.33
CA GLY A 123 -6.25 18.64 16.84
C GLY A 123 -7.13 19.23 15.74
N ALA A 124 -6.99 18.78 14.50
CA ALA A 124 -7.82 19.16 13.36
C ALA A 124 -8.97 18.17 13.15
N SER A 125 -10.04 18.62 12.50
CA SER A 125 -11.16 17.79 12.08
C SER A 125 -10.84 17.11 10.73
N TYR A 126 -11.47 15.95 10.50
CA TYR A 126 -11.29 15.16 9.30
C TYR A 126 -12.64 14.76 8.72
N ARG A 127 -12.80 14.96 7.39
CA ARG A 127 -13.92 14.41 6.61
C ARG A 127 -13.39 13.73 5.36
N GLU A 128 -14.05 12.64 4.96
CA GLU A 128 -13.73 11.93 3.73
C GLU A 128 -14.95 11.77 2.82
N PHE A 129 -14.70 11.70 1.50
CA PHE A 129 -15.70 11.65 0.46
C PHE A 129 -15.27 10.67 -0.63
N ASP A 130 -16.20 9.87 -1.15
CA ASP A 130 -16.05 9.02 -2.33
C ASP A 130 -17.11 9.35 -3.42
N ASN A 131 -17.85 10.43 -3.20
CA ASN A 131 -18.85 10.98 -4.11
C ASN A 131 -18.60 12.48 -4.31
N LEU A 132 -18.42 12.90 -5.55
CA LEU A 132 -18.14 14.29 -5.91
C LEU A 132 -19.31 15.24 -5.60
N ASP A 133 -20.54 14.76 -5.68
CA ASP A 133 -21.73 15.55 -5.37
C ASP A 133 -21.85 15.92 -3.89
N GLU A 134 -21.19 15.16 -3.02
CA GLU A 134 -21.13 15.41 -1.58
C GLU A 134 -19.90 16.20 -1.16
N PHE A 135 -18.94 16.40 -2.08
CA PHE A 135 -17.66 17.05 -1.77
C PHE A 135 -17.84 18.52 -1.47
N GLU A 136 -17.56 18.92 -0.23
CA GLU A 136 -17.75 20.27 0.27
C GLU A 136 -16.49 20.80 0.94
N ILE A 137 -16.06 22.00 0.54
CA ILE A 137 -14.96 22.76 1.15
C ILE A 137 -15.56 23.83 2.08
N LYS A 138 -15.18 23.81 3.36
CA LYS A 138 -15.58 24.80 4.36
C LYS A 138 -14.54 25.91 4.55
N ASP A 139 -14.89 26.96 5.27
CA ASP A 139 -14.00 28.12 5.49
C ASP A 139 -12.77 27.77 6.34
N ASN A 140 -12.87 26.77 7.23
CA ASN A 140 -11.77 26.28 8.04
C ASN A 140 -10.99 25.11 7.40
N THR A 141 -11.27 24.75 6.16
CA THR A 141 -10.51 23.71 5.43
C THR A 141 -9.14 24.27 5.06
N SER A 142 -8.07 23.66 5.56
CA SER A 142 -6.69 24.07 5.32
C SER A 142 -5.92 23.16 4.37
N LEU A 143 -6.41 21.94 4.15
CA LEU A 143 -5.76 20.95 3.29
C LEU A 143 -6.80 20.06 2.62
N VAL A 144 -6.66 19.88 1.31
CA VAL A 144 -7.38 18.85 0.53
C VAL A 144 -6.42 17.72 0.22
N ILE A 145 -6.83 16.49 0.55
CA ILE A 145 -6.07 15.29 0.21
C ILE A 145 -6.85 14.51 -0.86
N ILE A 146 -6.14 13.98 -1.85
CA ILE A 146 -6.71 13.09 -2.87
C ILE A 146 -5.96 11.77 -2.80
N THR A 147 -6.66 10.63 -2.68
CA THR A 147 -6.05 9.31 -2.88
C THR A 147 -6.16 8.92 -4.36
N GLY A 148 -5.01 8.76 -5.01
CA GLY A 148 -4.96 8.35 -6.43
C GLY A 148 -5.33 6.88 -6.65
N SER A 149 -5.00 6.02 -5.68
CA SER A 149 -5.36 4.60 -5.67
C SER A 149 -5.52 4.11 -4.24
N THR A 150 -6.63 3.42 -3.95
CA THR A 150 -6.89 2.83 -2.62
C THR A 150 -5.90 1.70 -2.28
N MET A 151 -5.98 1.19 -1.04
CA MET A 151 -5.21 0.01 -0.63
C MET A 151 -5.56 -1.24 -1.47
N ASP A 152 -6.77 -1.31 -2.00
CA ASP A 152 -7.27 -2.42 -2.82
C ASP A 152 -7.16 -2.14 -4.33
N HIS A 153 -6.45 -1.06 -4.71
CA HIS A 153 -6.18 -0.64 -6.08
C HIS A 153 -7.39 -0.11 -6.86
N ASP A 154 -8.44 0.36 -6.17
CA ASP A 154 -9.45 1.20 -6.83
C ASP A 154 -8.80 2.52 -7.27
N ILE A 155 -8.96 2.88 -8.53
CA ILE A 155 -8.29 4.03 -9.15
C ILE A 155 -9.26 5.20 -9.24
N ILE A 156 -8.81 6.40 -8.88
CA ILE A 156 -9.58 7.63 -9.04
C ILE A 156 -9.79 7.92 -10.53
N LYS A 157 -10.97 8.40 -10.90
CA LYS A 157 -11.24 8.87 -12.25
C LYS A 157 -10.55 10.22 -12.48
N GLU A 158 -10.04 10.41 -13.68
CA GLU A 158 -9.28 11.60 -14.04
C GLU A 158 -10.11 12.88 -13.95
N ASP A 159 -11.39 12.83 -14.37
CA ASP A 159 -12.31 13.95 -14.31
C ASP A 159 -12.65 14.35 -12.86
N GLU A 160 -12.87 13.38 -11.98
CA GLU A 160 -13.06 13.63 -10.54
C GLU A 160 -11.80 14.27 -9.92
N PHE A 161 -10.61 13.74 -10.24
CA PHE A 161 -9.34 14.27 -9.77
C PHE A 161 -9.15 15.74 -10.17
N LEU A 162 -9.34 16.05 -11.46
CA LEU A 162 -9.22 17.42 -11.98
C LEU A 162 -10.25 18.37 -11.35
N LYS A 163 -11.48 17.90 -11.14
CA LYS A 163 -12.53 18.71 -10.55
C LYS A 163 -12.23 19.11 -9.11
N ILE A 164 -11.70 18.19 -8.31
CA ILE A 164 -11.30 18.48 -6.93
C ILE A 164 -10.15 19.48 -6.88
N ILE A 165 -9.17 19.35 -7.77
CA ILE A 165 -8.08 20.34 -7.90
C ILE A 165 -8.64 21.72 -8.23
N GLU A 166 -9.55 21.83 -9.21
CA GLU A 166 -10.20 23.09 -9.59
C GLU A 166 -10.91 23.75 -8.41
N LEU A 167 -11.75 22.96 -7.70
CA LEU A 167 -12.49 23.45 -6.52
C LEU A 167 -11.56 23.93 -5.42
N SER A 168 -10.50 23.19 -5.12
CA SER A 168 -9.51 23.53 -4.09
C SER A 168 -8.74 24.81 -4.44
N LYS A 169 -8.29 24.92 -5.68
CA LYS A 169 -7.58 26.12 -6.16
C LYS A 169 -8.45 27.37 -6.15
N SER A 170 -9.76 27.25 -6.44
CA SER A 170 -10.70 28.38 -6.36
C SER A 170 -10.82 28.97 -4.95
N ARG A 171 -10.43 28.21 -3.93
CA ARG A 171 -10.41 28.59 -2.51
C ARG A 171 -9.00 28.82 -1.97
N ASN A 172 -7.97 28.75 -2.83
CA ASN A 172 -6.53 28.83 -2.45
C ASN A 172 -6.10 27.81 -1.40
N ILE A 173 -6.71 26.60 -1.42
CA ILE A 173 -6.38 25.52 -0.50
C ILE A 173 -5.40 24.57 -1.19
N PRO A 174 -4.27 24.21 -0.55
CA PRO A 174 -3.30 23.30 -1.11
C PRO A 174 -3.87 21.89 -1.30
N VAL A 175 -3.48 21.24 -2.40
CA VAL A 175 -3.87 19.86 -2.73
C VAL A 175 -2.68 18.93 -2.57
N PHE A 176 -2.82 17.97 -1.68
CA PHE A 176 -1.85 16.90 -1.46
C PHE A 176 -2.39 15.56 -1.98
N VAL A 177 -1.62 14.87 -2.81
CA VAL A 177 -2.02 13.59 -3.40
C VAL A 177 -1.29 12.44 -2.72
N ASP A 178 -2.04 11.56 -2.03
CA ASP A 178 -1.55 10.24 -1.61
C ASP A 178 -1.65 9.27 -2.80
N ASP A 179 -0.56 9.13 -3.51
CA ASP A 179 -0.45 8.33 -4.74
C ASP A 179 0.47 7.13 -4.53
N ALA A 180 0.33 6.47 -3.39
CA ALA A 180 1.26 5.45 -2.90
C ALA A 180 1.53 4.32 -3.92
N SER A 181 0.50 3.74 -4.52
CA SER A 181 0.57 2.85 -5.69
C SER A 181 0.10 3.53 -6.97
N GLY A 182 -0.78 4.53 -6.82
CA GLY A 182 -1.45 5.23 -7.91
C GLY A 182 -0.49 5.93 -8.86
N ALA A 183 0.62 6.49 -8.37
CA ALA A 183 1.64 7.13 -9.22
C ALA A 183 2.14 6.22 -10.36
N ARG A 184 2.06 4.90 -10.20
CA ARG A 184 2.40 3.92 -11.23
C ARG A 184 1.18 3.30 -11.87
N LEU A 185 0.16 2.91 -11.08
CA LEU A 185 -1.07 2.34 -11.65
C LEU A 185 -1.74 3.31 -12.62
N ARG A 186 -1.97 4.55 -12.19
CA ARG A 186 -2.64 5.57 -13.01
C ARG A 186 -1.88 5.90 -14.29
N THR A 187 -0.56 6.11 -14.16
CA THR A 187 0.26 6.56 -15.29
C THR A 187 0.60 5.42 -16.27
N VAL A 188 0.93 4.22 -15.77
CA VAL A 188 1.37 3.09 -16.61
C VAL A 188 0.20 2.33 -17.23
N LEU A 189 -0.87 2.08 -16.47
CA LEU A 189 -1.97 1.23 -16.93
C LEU A 189 -3.16 2.00 -17.50
N TYR A 190 -3.38 3.22 -17.02
CA TYR A 190 -4.55 4.03 -17.40
C TYR A 190 -4.19 5.30 -18.16
N ASN A 191 -2.91 5.53 -18.44
CA ASN A 191 -2.39 6.70 -19.17
C ASN A 191 -2.83 8.05 -18.57
N GLN A 192 -3.18 8.09 -17.29
CA GLN A 192 -3.48 9.35 -16.62
C GLN A 192 -2.17 10.16 -16.43
N PRO A 193 -2.22 11.49 -16.46
CA PRO A 193 -1.05 12.32 -16.17
C PRO A 193 -0.54 12.14 -14.73
N LYS A 194 0.71 12.52 -14.47
CA LYS A 194 1.23 12.59 -13.11
C LYS A 194 0.41 13.61 -12.29
N ALA A 195 0.28 13.38 -10.99
CA ALA A 195 -0.49 14.28 -10.13
C ALA A 195 -0.01 15.73 -10.17
N MET A 196 1.31 15.94 -10.27
CA MET A 196 1.88 17.30 -10.41
C MET A 196 1.50 17.95 -11.73
N ASP A 197 1.46 17.21 -12.84
CA ASP A 197 1.06 17.71 -14.15
C ASP A 197 -0.44 18.03 -14.21
N MET A 198 -1.25 17.36 -13.39
CA MET A 198 -2.69 17.67 -13.21
C MET A 198 -2.92 18.89 -12.34
N GLY A 199 -1.88 19.41 -11.69
CA GLY A 199 -1.91 20.64 -10.92
C GLY A 199 -2.00 20.50 -9.42
N ALA A 200 -1.69 19.32 -8.86
CA ALA A 200 -1.50 19.17 -7.42
C ALA A 200 -0.35 20.05 -6.90
N ASP A 201 -0.40 20.42 -5.63
CA ASP A 201 0.68 21.16 -4.96
C ASP A 201 1.75 20.23 -4.39
N LEU A 202 1.34 19.02 -4.01
CA LEU A 202 2.17 17.96 -3.45
C LEU A 202 1.69 16.59 -3.91
N VAL A 203 2.62 15.67 -4.08
CA VAL A 203 2.33 14.25 -4.28
C VAL A 203 3.30 13.41 -3.47
N ILE A 204 2.82 12.33 -2.86
CA ILE A 204 3.67 11.32 -2.24
C ILE A 204 3.41 9.94 -2.84
N THR A 205 4.46 9.18 -3.09
CA THR A 205 4.38 7.79 -3.54
C THR A 205 5.19 6.87 -2.64
N SER A 206 4.85 5.58 -2.63
CA SER A 206 5.59 4.54 -1.92
C SER A 206 6.55 3.84 -2.87
N THR A 207 7.81 3.66 -2.51
CA THR A 207 8.81 3.08 -3.40
C THR A 207 8.90 1.55 -3.33
N ASP A 208 8.15 0.94 -2.39
CA ASP A 208 7.98 -0.51 -2.28
C ASP A 208 6.74 -1.06 -3.00
N LYS A 209 5.81 -0.19 -3.47
CA LYS A 209 4.59 -0.64 -4.13
C LYS A 209 4.77 -0.64 -5.64
N LEU A 210 4.70 -1.83 -6.25
CA LEU A 210 4.86 -2.02 -7.71
C LEU A 210 6.19 -1.47 -8.27
N MET A 211 7.17 -1.28 -7.38
CA MET A 211 8.54 -0.87 -7.66
C MET A 211 9.46 -1.64 -6.73
N ASP A 212 10.66 -2.02 -7.17
CA ASP A 212 11.57 -2.88 -6.41
C ASP A 212 12.42 -2.08 -5.38
N GLY A 213 11.84 -1.06 -4.76
CA GLY A 213 12.51 -0.17 -3.83
C GLY A 213 12.30 -0.51 -2.36
N PRO A 214 12.96 0.23 -1.48
CA PRO A 214 12.74 0.13 -0.05
C PRO A 214 11.33 0.59 0.34
N ARG A 215 10.89 0.18 1.50
CA ARG A 215 9.63 0.62 2.09
C ARG A 215 9.73 2.06 2.57
N ALA A 216 9.67 2.99 1.64
CA ALA A 216 9.90 4.42 1.86
C ALA A 216 8.86 5.27 1.13
N GLY A 217 8.81 6.57 1.44
CA GLY A 217 8.02 7.57 0.75
C GLY A 217 8.89 8.50 -0.07
N LEU A 218 8.49 8.79 -1.29
CA LEU A 218 9.08 9.84 -2.14
C LEU A 218 8.02 10.90 -2.39
N MET A 219 8.30 12.14 -2.05
CA MET A 219 7.41 13.28 -2.23
C MET A 219 7.99 14.27 -3.23
N ALA A 220 7.12 14.81 -4.08
CA ALA A 220 7.40 15.94 -4.96
C ALA A 220 6.38 17.05 -4.72
N GLY A 221 6.77 18.29 -4.97
CA GLY A 221 5.84 19.41 -4.84
C GLY A 221 6.43 20.77 -5.17
N LYS A 222 5.65 21.81 -4.87
CA LYS A 222 6.11 23.21 -4.93
C LYS A 222 7.23 23.45 -3.93
N GLY A 223 8.28 24.13 -4.36
CA GLY A 223 9.51 24.29 -3.60
C GLY A 223 9.30 24.84 -2.18
N GLU A 224 8.53 25.93 -2.07
CA GLU A 224 8.22 26.56 -0.79
C GLU A 224 7.47 25.65 0.20
N ILE A 225 6.52 24.85 -0.30
CA ILE A 225 5.74 23.93 0.54
C ILE A 225 6.62 22.75 0.97
N VAL A 226 7.43 22.21 0.05
CA VAL A 226 8.36 21.12 0.38
C VAL A 226 9.39 21.56 1.43
N ASP A 227 9.84 22.83 1.40
CA ASP A 227 10.77 23.36 2.43
C ASP A 227 10.14 23.41 3.82
N LEU A 228 8.88 23.82 3.93
CA LEU A 228 8.14 23.77 5.20
C LEU A 228 8.01 22.34 5.73
N ILE A 229 7.66 21.40 4.85
CA ILE A 229 7.52 19.97 5.19
C ILE A 229 8.88 19.40 5.59
N LYS A 230 9.95 19.72 4.85
CA LYS A 230 11.32 19.28 5.16
C LYS A 230 11.76 19.76 6.54
N SER A 231 11.45 21.02 6.88
CA SER A 231 11.72 21.55 8.24
C SER A 231 11.03 20.74 9.33
N LYS A 232 9.76 20.38 9.13
CA LYS A 232 9.02 19.52 10.08
C LYS A 232 9.57 18.11 10.13
N ALA A 233 9.88 17.53 8.97
CA ALA A 233 10.46 16.20 8.91
C ALA A 233 11.74 16.08 9.73
N HIS A 234 12.66 17.04 9.60
CA HIS A 234 13.91 17.07 10.37
C HIS A 234 13.67 17.26 11.87
N GLN A 235 12.67 18.07 12.27
CA GLN A 235 12.34 18.26 13.69
C GLN A 235 11.84 16.98 14.37
N PHE A 236 11.20 16.08 13.61
CA PHE A 236 10.56 14.86 14.13
C PHE A 236 11.25 13.57 13.68
N GLY A 237 12.40 13.64 12.96
CA GLY A 237 13.13 12.47 12.48
C GLY A 237 12.33 11.62 11.48
N LEU A 238 11.56 12.26 10.60
CA LEU A 238 10.67 11.61 9.65
C LEU A 238 11.31 11.43 8.26
N GLU A 239 12.41 12.15 8.00
CA GLU A 239 13.17 12.08 6.75
C GLU A 239 13.83 10.72 6.55
N ALA A 240 14.12 10.37 5.30
CA ALA A 240 14.79 9.12 4.98
C ALA A 240 16.29 9.19 5.31
N GLN A 241 16.84 8.10 5.84
CA GLN A 241 18.27 7.92 6.00
C GLN A 241 18.97 7.71 4.65
N SER A 242 20.25 8.01 4.56
CA SER A 242 21.03 7.97 3.31
C SER A 242 20.93 6.64 2.57
N ALA A 243 21.00 5.51 3.25
CA ALA A 243 20.83 4.19 2.64
C ALA A 243 19.45 4.02 2.00
N THR A 244 18.40 4.55 2.63
CA THR A 244 17.04 4.55 2.07
C THR A 244 16.95 5.45 0.83
N ILE A 245 17.59 6.62 0.85
CA ILE A 245 17.65 7.55 -0.30
C ILE A 245 18.28 6.85 -1.51
N VAL A 246 19.44 6.22 -1.33
CA VAL A 246 20.11 5.47 -2.41
C VAL A 246 19.24 4.31 -2.90
N GLY A 247 18.62 3.57 -2.00
CA GLY A 247 17.67 2.51 -2.36
C GLY A 247 16.49 3.02 -3.20
N ILE A 248 15.98 4.21 -2.91
CA ILE A 248 14.94 4.89 -3.72
C ILE A 248 15.49 5.22 -5.12
N ILE A 249 16.68 5.84 -5.19
CA ILE A 249 17.34 6.23 -6.44
C ILE A 249 17.50 5.01 -7.36
N ARG A 250 18.12 3.94 -6.86
CA ARG A 250 18.35 2.70 -7.63
C ARG A 250 17.05 2.00 -8.03
N ALA A 251 15.99 2.13 -7.22
CA ALA A 251 14.67 1.62 -7.57
C ALA A 251 14.03 2.41 -8.73
N ILE A 252 14.14 3.74 -8.73
CA ILE A 252 13.64 4.59 -9.82
C ILE A 252 14.41 4.32 -11.11
N GLU A 253 15.74 4.27 -11.07
CA GLU A 253 16.58 3.97 -12.23
C GLU A 253 16.25 2.64 -12.88
N SER A 254 15.95 1.63 -12.08
CA SER A 254 15.62 0.28 -12.57
C SER A 254 14.13 0.05 -12.83
N PHE A 255 13.28 1.05 -12.58
CA PHE A 255 11.85 0.92 -12.76
C PHE A 255 11.48 0.82 -14.24
N SER A 256 10.73 -0.23 -14.57
CA SER A 256 10.00 -0.32 -15.83
C SER A 256 8.56 -0.72 -15.55
N GLY A 257 7.62 -0.24 -16.38
CA GLY A 257 6.21 -0.61 -16.28
C GLY A 257 5.86 -1.99 -16.83
N GLU A 258 6.83 -2.71 -17.40
CA GLU A 258 6.57 -3.96 -18.16
C GLU A 258 5.88 -5.03 -17.34
N ARG A 259 6.35 -5.30 -16.12
CA ARG A 259 5.71 -6.29 -15.24
C ARG A 259 4.25 -5.94 -14.91
N MET A 260 3.95 -4.65 -14.77
CA MET A 260 2.57 -4.18 -14.52
C MET A 260 1.70 -4.38 -15.77
N ILE A 261 2.21 -4.06 -16.94
CA ILE A 261 1.53 -4.26 -18.24
C ILE A 261 1.27 -5.75 -18.49
N ASP A 262 2.25 -6.60 -18.20
CA ASP A 262 2.11 -8.05 -18.32
C ASP A 262 1.08 -8.62 -17.34
N ALA A 263 1.11 -8.16 -16.10
CA ALA A 263 0.12 -8.51 -15.07
C ALA A 263 -1.29 -8.10 -15.52
N PHE A 264 -1.43 -6.87 -16.03
CA PHE A 264 -2.70 -6.36 -16.54
C PHE A 264 -3.28 -7.22 -17.68
N ARG A 265 -2.43 -7.75 -18.55
CA ARG A 265 -2.83 -8.65 -19.64
C ARG A 265 -3.19 -10.06 -19.17
N LYS A 266 -2.47 -10.57 -18.15
CA LYS A 266 -2.58 -11.96 -17.68
C LYS A 266 -3.63 -12.16 -16.58
N LYS A 267 -4.00 -11.12 -15.82
CA LYS A 267 -4.87 -11.21 -14.65
C LYS A 267 -6.20 -11.92 -14.93
N HIS A 268 -6.80 -11.67 -16.09
CA HIS A 268 -8.08 -12.27 -16.49
C HIS A 268 -8.02 -13.80 -16.54
N LEU A 269 -6.90 -14.37 -16.97
CA LEU A 269 -6.72 -15.83 -17.02
C LEU A 269 -6.71 -16.47 -15.62
N VAL A 270 -6.14 -15.77 -14.64
CA VAL A 270 -6.13 -16.22 -13.23
C VAL A 270 -7.52 -16.03 -12.62
N TYR A 271 -8.13 -14.86 -12.85
CA TYR A 271 -9.49 -14.55 -12.41
C TYR A 271 -10.50 -15.61 -12.87
N GLU A 272 -10.61 -15.87 -14.17
CA GLU A 272 -11.54 -16.88 -14.71
C GLU A 272 -11.29 -18.30 -14.18
N ALA A 273 -10.05 -18.62 -13.87
CA ALA A 273 -9.72 -19.93 -13.32
C ALA A 273 -10.11 -20.08 -11.84
N VAL A 274 -9.85 -19.06 -11.01
CA VAL A 274 -10.23 -19.07 -9.58
C VAL A 274 -11.74 -18.92 -9.41
N LYS A 275 -12.39 -18.14 -10.26
CA LYS A 275 -13.85 -17.91 -10.23
C LYS A 275 -14.68 -19.18 -10.36
N LYS A 276 -14.15 -20.22 -10.99
CA LYS A 276 -14.83 -21.54 -11.08
C LYS A 276 -15.05 -22.21 -9.73
N GLY A 277 -14.33 -21.83 -8.70
CA GLY A 277 -14.43 -22.38 -7.35
C GLY A 277 -14.79 -21.37 -6.25
N ILE A 278 -14.57 -20.07 -6.53
CA ILE A 278 -14.86 -18.95 -5.62
C ILE A 278 -15.52 -17.85 -6.45
N ASP A 279 -16.85 -17.77 -6.40
CA ASP A 279 -17.65 -16.87 -7.26
C ASP A 279 -17.43 -15.40 -6.94
N SER A 280 -17.13 -15.07 -5.69
CA SER A 280 -16.96 -13.69 -5.19
C SER A 280 -15.59 -13.07 -5.49
N ILE A 281 -14.68 -13.81 -6.15
CA ILE A 281 -13.36 -13.29 -6.56
C ILE A 281 -13.52 -12.11 -7.53
N LYS A 282 -12.65 -11.11 -7.43
CA LYS A 282 -12.66 -9.90 -8.29
C LYS A 282 -11.29 -9.68 -8.93
N GLU A 283 -11.28 -9.02 -10.08
CA GLU A 283 -10.05 -8.53 -10.69
C GLU A 283 -9.57 -7.24 -9.99
N THR A 284 -8.24 -7.07 -9.95
CA THR A 284 -7.59 -5.78 -9.68
C THR A 284 -6.84 -5.32 -10.93
N PRO A 285 -6.28 -4.11 -10.97
CA PRO A 285 -5.43 -3.70 -12.09
C PRO A 285 -4.30 -4.69 -12.42
N THR A 286 -3.70 -5.32 -11.40
CA THR A 286 -2.53 -6.18 -11.56
C THR A 286 -2.73 -7.62 -11.11
N GLY A 287 -3.97 -8.06 -10.82
CA GLY A 287 -4.21 -9.42 -10.37
C GLY A 287 -5.65 -9.70 -9.96
N ILE A 288 -5.82 -10.40 -8.84
CA ILE A 288 -7.11 -10.78 -8.29
C ILE A 288 -7.20 -10.42 -6.81
N MET A 289 -8.42 -10.27 -6.32
CA MET A 289 -8.69 -10.06 -4.90
C MET A 289 -9.97 -10.77 -4.43
N LEU A 290 -9.97 -11.11 -3.14
CA LEU A 290 -11.13 -11.54 -2.38
C LEU A 290 -11.20 -10.67 -1.14
N SER A 291 -12.20 -9.79 -1.06
CA SER A 291 -12.37 -8.95 0.12
C SER A 291 -12.81 -9.79 1.32
N ALA A 292 -12.62 -9.26 2.52
CA ALA A 292 -13.04 -9.96 3.74
C ALA A 292 -14.56 -10.22 3.76
N ASP A 293 -15.35 -9.28 3.28
CA ASP A 293 -16.81 -9.43 3.24
C ASP A 293 -17.25 -10.39 2.12
N ASP A 294 -16.62 -10.33 0.95
CA ASP A 294 -16.85 -11.30 -0.13
C ASP A 294 -16.53 -12.74 0.33
N LEU A 295 -15.49 -12.92 1.16
CA LEU A 295 -15.14 -14.22 1.72
C LEU A 295 -16.23 -14.75 2.68
N ILE A 296 -16.79 -13.88 3.51
CA ILE A 296 -17.92 -14.25 4.38
C ILE A 296 -19.16 -14.62 3.55
N ASP A 297 -19.45 -13.90 2.49
CA ASP A 297 -20.59 -14.20 1.63
C ASP A 297 -20.41 -15.53 0.88
N GLU A 298 -19.19 -15.83 0.45
CA GLU A 298 -18.85 -17.12 -0.14
C GLU A 298 -19.02 -18.29 0.85
N LEU A 299 -18.62 -18.11 2.13
CA LEU A 299 -18.87 -19.09 3.19
C LEU A 299 -20.36 -19.35 3.41
N LYS A 300 -21.17 -18.30 3.48
CA LYS A 300 -22.64 -18.41 3.62
C LYS A 300 -23.28 -19.16 2.44
N GLN A 301 -22.84 -18.93 1.22
CA GLN A 301 -23.31 -19.66 0.04
C GLN A 301 -23.03 -21.17 0.13
N LYS A 302 -21.96 -21.56 0.84
CA LYS A 302 -21.66 -22.98 1.14
C LYS A 302 -22.37 -23.50 2.40
N GLY A 303 -23.24 -22.69 3.01
CA GLY A 303 -23.98 -23.08 4.22
C GLY A 303 -23.16 -22.97 5.51
N VAL A 304 -22.04 -22.25 5.50
CA VAL A 304 -21.18 -22.04 6.67
C VAL A 304 -21.39 -20.62 7.20
N GLU A 305 -21.92 -20.53 8.43
CA GLU A 305 -22.04 -19.27 9.17
C GLU A 305 -20.96 -19.21 10.25
N THR A 306 -20.43 -18.03 10.55
CA THR A 306 -19.45 -17.83 11.60
C THR A 306 -19.73 -16.55 12.39
N GLU A 307 -19.38 -16.57 13.69
CA GLU A 307 -19.45 -15.41 14.58
C GLU A 307 -18.19 -14.53 14.52
N PHE A 308 -17.19 -14.92 13.76
CA PHE A 308 -15.97 -14.14 13.61
C PHE A 308 -16.18 -12.95 12.64
N SER A 309 -15.40 -11.89 12.86
CA SER A 309 -15.41 -10.75 11.94
C SER A 309 -14.85 -11.16 10.57
N SER A 310 -15.30 -10.48 9.51
CA SER A 310 -14.78 -10.71 8.17
C SER A 310 -13.26 -10.55 8.11
N ALA A 311 -12.71 -9.58 8.84
CA ALA A 311 -11.26 -9.36 8.94
C ALA A 311 -10.53 -10.54 9.64
N ASP A 312 -11.09 -11.12 10.70
CA ASP A 312 -10.52 -12.30 11.36
C ASP A 312 -10.44 -13.48 10.37
N VAL A 313 -11.54 -13.74 9.65
CA VAL A 313 -11.64 -14.83 8.68
C VAL A 313 -10.65 -14.66 7.53
N ALA A 314 -10.52 -13.44 7.00
CA ALA A 314 -9.55 -13.13 5.97
C ALA A 314 -8.10 -13.32 6.46
N CYS A 315 -7.80 -12.99 7.71
CA CYS A 315 -6.49 -13.26 8.31
C CYS A 315 -6.20 -14.75 8.44
N VAL A 316 -7.20 -15.57 8.83
CA VAL A 316 -7.06 -17.04 8.88
C VAL A 316 -6.81 -17.60 7.48
N PHE A 317 -7.59 -17.19 6.48
CA PHE A 317 -7.37 -17.59 5.08
C PHE A 317 -5.95 -17.26 4.61
N ALA A 318 -5.49 -16.04 4.86
CA ALA A 318 -4.15 -15.62 4.47
C ALA A 318 -3.03 -16.39 5.20
N ALA A 319 -3.24 -16.72 6.47
CA ALA A 319 -2.30 -17.55 7.25
C ALA A 319 -2.25 -18.99 6.73
N LEU A 320 -3.39 -19.56 6.31
CA LEU A 320 -3.46 -20.88 5.66
C LEU A 320 -2.74 -20.89 4.30
N LEU A 321 -2.92 -19.84 3.47
CA LEU A 321 -2.17 -19.70 2.22
C LEU A 321 -0.65 -19.69 2.48
N LEU A 322 -0.21 -18.96 3.51
CA LEU A 322 1.20 -18.92 3.88
C LEU A 322 1.71 -20.28 4.37
N ARG A 323 0.98 -20.95 5.25
CA ARG A 323 1.40 -22.21 5.85
C ARG A 323 1.46 -23.36 4.86
N ASN A 324 0.42 -23.48 4.01
CA ASN A 324 0.22 -24.67 3.19
C ASN A 324 0.78 -24.52 1.77
N TYR A 325 0.86 -23.28 1.29
CA TYR A 325 1.25 -22.98 -0.10
C TYR A 325 2.43 -22.01 -0.20
N HIS A 326 2.94 -21.53 0.93
CA HIS A 326 4.04 -20.57 1.00
C HIS A 326 3.75 -19.26 0.23
N ILE A 327 2.47 -18.92 0.07
CA ILE A 327 2.02 -17.68 -0.59
C ILE A 327 1.81 -16.60 0.48
N VAL A 328 2.54 -15.49 0.33
CA VAL A 328 2.43 -14.32 1.20
C VAL A 328 1.41 -13.35 0.62
N THR A 329 0.44 -12.95 1.44
CA THR A 329 -0.55 -11.91 1.14
C THR A 329 -0.63 -10.88 2.26
N ILE A 330 -1.22 -9.72 2.00
CA ILE A 330 -1.27 -8.60 2.97
C ILE A 330 -1.89 -8.99 4.32
N PRO A 331 -3.04 -9.70 4.42
CA PRO A 331 -3.63 -9.98 5.72
C PRO A 331 -2.74 -10.86 6.62
N ALA A 332 -1.85 -11.69 6.06
CA ALA A 332 -0.89 -12.47 6.85
C ALA A 332 0.19 -11.60 7.50
N VAL A 333 0.81 -10.68 6.72
CA VAL A 333 2.01 -9.92 7.12
C VAL A 333 1.78 -8.43 7.34
N GLY A 334 0.56 -7.95 7.12
CA GLY A 334 0.19 -6.54 7.23
C GLY A 334 0.42 -5.96 8.63
N MET A 335 0.69 -4.67 8.67
CA MET A 335 0.77 -3.91 9.92
C MET A 335 -0.63 -3.56 10.42
N PRO A 336 -0.81 -3.19 11.68
CA PRO A 336 -2.09 -2.75 12.20
C PRO A 336 -2.76 -1.69 11.33
N GLY A 337 -4.00 -1.99 10.90
CA GLY A 337 -4.78 -1.15 9.97
C GLY A 337 -4.49 -1.38 8.48
N ALA A 338 -3.77 -2.43 8.11
CA ALA A 338 -3.69 -2.86 6.72
C ALA A 338 -5.03 -3.44 6.25
N SER A 339 -5.30 -3.35 4.93
CA SER A 339 -6.51 -3.95 4.35
C SER A 339 -6.58 -5.46 4.65
N PRO A 340 -7.72 -5.98 5.09
CA PRO A 340 -7.93 -7.41 5.27
C PRO A 340 -8.21 -8.15 3.94
N THR A 341 -8.14 -7.48 2.81
CA THR A 341 -8.36 -8.06 1.49
C THR A 341 -7.23 -9.02 1.10
N ILE A 342 -7.58 -10.24 0.75
CA ILE A 342 -6.66 -11.23 0.17
C ILE A 342 -6.45 -10.82 -1.29
N ARG A 343 -5.27 -10.30 -1.60
CA ARG A 343 -4.90 -9.88 -2.95
C ARG A 343 -3.66 -10.63 -3.44
N ILE A 344 -3.75 -11.13 -4.65
CA ILE A 344 -2.64 -11.69 -5.41
C ILE A 344 -2.26 -10.67 -6.48
N ASP A 345 -1.07 -10.14 -6.39
CA ASP A 345 -0.53 -9.17 -7.33
C ASP A 345 0.44 -9.86 -8.30
N LEU A 346 0.03 -9.95 -9.56
CA LEU A 346 0.83 -10.61 -10.60
C LEU A 346 1.99 -9.74 -11.12
N ALA A 347 2.05 -8.46 -10.71
CA ALA A 347 3.21 -7.61 -10.94
C ALA A 347 4.31 -7.82 -9.87
N ALA A 348 4.04 -8.61 -8.84
CA ALA A 348 5.06 -9.03 -7.88
C ALA A 348 6.15 -9.85 -8.57
N LYS A 349 7.42 -9.67 -8.16
CA LYS A 349 8.56 -10.40 -8.74
C LYS A 349 8.41 -11.92 -8.65
N ASP A 350 7.84 -12.41 -7.56
CA ASP A 350 7.64 -13.85 -7.36
C ASP A 350 6.52 -14.44 -8.22
N ALA A 351 5.66 -13.59 -8.80
CA ALA A 351 4.63 -14.06 -9.74
C ALA A 351 5.20 -14.66 -11.04
N GLU A 352 6.46 -14.34 -11.38
CA GLU A 352 7.16 -14.94 -12.52
C GLU A 352 7.52 -16.41 -12.29
N ARG A 353 7.52 -16.88 -11.02
CA ARG A 353 7.96 -18.23 -10.61
C ARG A 353 6.81 -19.16 -10.22
N ILE A 354 5.58 -18.66 -10.24
CA ILE A 354 4.38 -19.41 -9.85
C ILE A 354 3.44 -19.54 -11.06
N ASP A 355 2.95 -20.73 -11.31
CA ASP A 355 1.97 -20.93 -12.37
C ASP A 355 0.54 -20.65 -11.88
N LYS A 356 -0.34 -20.43 -12.84
CA LYS A 356 -1.76 -20.15 -12.60
C LYS A 356 -2.43 -21.33 -11.88
N GLU A 357 -2.12 -22.55 -12.26
CA GLU A 357 -2.70 -23.78 -11.73
C GLU A 357 -2.38 -23.92 -10.24
N TYR A 358 -1.18 -23.54 -9.82
CA TYR A 358 -0.80 -23.53 -8.41
C TYR A 358 -1.59 -22.48 -7.59
N ILE A 359 -1.76 -21.26 -8.15
CA ILE A 359 -2.58 -20.22 -7.50
C ILE A 359 -4.03 -20.71 -7.33
N VAL A 360 -4.62 -21.29 -8.38
CA VAL A 360 -5.99 -21.82 -8.34
C VAL A 360 -6.12 -22.90 -7.29
N LYS A 361 -5.21 -23.86 -7.28
CA LYS A 361 -5.18 -24.95 -6.28
C LYS A 361 -5.08 -24.38 -4.88
N ALA A 362 -4.15 -23.46 -4.65
CA ALA A 362 -3.94 -22.84 -3.34
C ALA A 362 -5.21 -22.15 -2.81
N PHE A 363 -5.91 -21.38 -3.66
CA PHE A 363 -7.13 -20.69 -3.26
C PHE A 363 -8.26 -21.66 -2.95
N ILE A 364 -8.53 -22.64 -3.82
CA ILE A 364 -9.65 -23.57 -3.67
C ILE A 364 -9.45 -24.50 -2.46
N GLU A 365 -8.26 -25.06 -2.29
CA GLU A 365 -7.98 -25.95 -1.17
C GLU A 365 -7.92 -25.17 0.15
N THR A 366 -7.39 -23.94 0.16
CA THR A 366 -7.44 -23.07 1.35
C THR A 366 -8.87 -22.73 1.72
N PHE A 367 -9.74 -22.43 0.75
CA PHE A 367 -11.14 -22.13 1.00
C PHE A 367 -11.87 -23.37 1.56
N SER A 368 -11.60 -24.56 1.00
CA SER A 368 -12.16 -25.82 1.53
C SER A 368 -11.73 -26.06 2.98
N HIS A 369 -10.45 -25.87 3.30
CA HIS A 369 -9.94 -26.03 4.66
C HIS A 369 -10.55 -24.99 5.62
N LEU A 370 -10.68 -23.73 5.17
CA LEU A 370 -11.34 -22.69 5.96
C LEU A 370 -12.78 -23.06 6.31
N ASN A 371 -13.56 -23.60 5.35
CA ASN A 371 -14.94 -24.06 5.59
C ASN A 371 -15.04 -25.08 6.73
N GLU A 372 -14.04 -25.94 6.86
CA GLU A 372 -14.02 -26.99 7.90
C GLU A 372 -13.72 -26.43 9.29
N ILE A 373 -12.88 -25.38 9.38
CA ILE A 373 -12.32 -24.92 10.67
C ILE A 373 -12.87 -23.58 11.17
N VAL A 374 -13.52 -22.78 10.31
CA VAL A 374 -13.86 -21.38 10.64
C VAL A 374 -14.75 -21.23 11.88
N ASN A 375 -15.48 -22.26 12.27
CA ASN A 375 -16.32 -22.28 13.49
C ASN A 375 -15.60 -22.79 14.75
N TYR A 376 -14.35 -23.26 14.62
CA TYR A 376 -13.55 -23.74 15.73
C TYR A 376 -12.53 -22.68 16.13
N LYS A 377 -12.85 -21.93 17.18
CA LYS A 377 -12.02 -20.80 17.64
C LYS A 377 -10.58 -21.21 17.91
N ASP A 378 -10.38 -22.29 18.63
CA ASP A 378 -9.04 -22.76 19.00
C ASP A 378 -8.20 -23.12 17.77
N ALA A 379 -8.83 -23.69 16.72
CA ALA A 379 -8.15 -23.97 15.46
C ALA A 379 -7.72 -22.68 14.74
N CYS A 380 -8.60 -21.68 14.70
CA CYS A 380 -8.29 -20.38 14.10
C CYS A 380 -7.19 -19.62 14.88
N GLU A 381 -7.25 -19.64 16.23
CA GLU A 381 -6.22 -19.04 17.09
C GLU A 381 -4.85 -19.73 16.91
N LEU A 382 -4.83 -21.07 16.83
CA LEU A 382 -3.61 -21.83 16.53
C LEU A 382 -2.99 -21.41 15.19
N ILE A 383 -3.80 -21.27 14.14
CA ILE A 383 -3.32 -20.85 12.82
C ILE A 383 -2.72 -19.44 12.86
N LEU A 384 -3.35 -18.51 13.59
CA LEU A 384 -2.92 -17.12 13.63
C LEU A 384 -1.73 -16.87 14.55
N TYR A 385 -1.62 -17.58 15.68
CA TYR A 385 -0.71 -17.19 16.75
C TYR A 385 0.33 -18.24 17.12
N GLU A 386 0.14 -19.49 16.75
CA GLU A 386 1.06 -20.56 17.11
C GLU A 386 1.78 -21.10 15.87
N TYR A 387 3.08 -21.28 16.01
CA TYR A 387 3.90 -21.96 15.04
C TYR A 387 4.70 -23.03 15.78
N ASP A 388 4.34 -24.27 15.56
CA ASP A 388 5.14 -25.42 15.96
C ASP A 388 6.25 -25.61 14.92
N ALA A 389 7.51 -25.39 15.34
CA ALA A 389 8.72 -25.46 14.50
C ALA A 389 9.09 -26.92 14.15
#